data_f36663d73bc83401909208af8a328fbe
#
_entry.id   f36663d73bc83401909208af8a328fbe
#
_cell.length_a   1.000
_cell.length_b   1.000
_cell.length_c   1.000
_cell.angle_alpha   90.00
_cell.angle_beta   90.00
_cell.angle_gamma   90.00
#
_symmetry.space_group_name_H-M   'P 1'
#
loop_
_entity.id
_entity.type
_entity.pdbx_description
1 polymer ?
#
loop_
_entity_poly.entity_id
_entity_poly.type
_entity_poly.pdbx_seq_one_letter_code
_entity_poly.pdbx_strand_id
1 'polypeptide(L)'
;MRIKNSVVVITGASSGIGRATALAFAAKGARVVLSARRKDALEAAARECEERGGEALVVPADVADYAAVEELARQTVQRYGRIDVWVNGAAVSLFAPFQEAPLDDFRRVLDVNVMGYVHGARAALEHMRRRGRGVLVNVSSLTALAPQPYSTAYVMSKAAVTALGASLRQQLRLEGHKGVHVCTVQPATIDTPFFQHAANYTGRQVVAMPPVYSPERVADTIVRLVRDPEPEVTVGPSARAVRALTRMNAQAVEKVMARQVDKAHLSRQDPAPAMSGNLYTPSAGSGDVHGGWHGRRRTAGRRLAMVAAAAGGTALAVAARRGALPSPDGRELSWPRTR
;
A
#
# COMPACT_ATOMS: atom_id res chain seq x y z
N MET A 1 21.81 -3.82 7.58
CA MET A 1 21.70 -4.92 8.60
C MET A 1 21.80 -6.28 7.92
N ARG A 2 22.32 -7.33 8.61
CA ARG A 2 22.28 -8.73 8.09
C ARG A 2 20.88 -9.31 8.25
N ILE A 3 20.34 -9.98 7.21
CA ILE A 3 18.96 -10.51 7.23
C ILE A 3 18.88 -11.89 7.89
N LYS A 4 19.85 -12.77 7.65
CA LYS A 4 19.88 -14.10 8.28
C LYS A 4 19.78 -13.97 9.81
N ASN A 5 18.85 -14.70 10.42
CA ASN A 5 18.53 -14.66 11.86
C ASN A 5 17.98 -13.31 12.37
N SER A 6 17.66 -12.33 11.50
CA SER A 6 16.94 -11.13 11.93
C SER A 6 15.49 -11.47 12.29
N VAL A 7 14.95 -10.77 13.28
CA VAL A 7 13.54 -10.89 13.72
C VAL A 7 12.73 -9.82 13.01
N VAL A 8 11.80 -10.26 12.17
CA VAL A 8 11.03 -9.40 11.26
C VAL A 8 9.54 -9.55 11.55
N VAL A 9 8.92 -8.52 12.10
CA VAL A 9 7.47 -8.46 12.28
C VAL A 9 6.82 -7.87 11.03
N ILE A 10 5.75 -8.49 10.53
CA ILE A 10 5.04 -8.07 9.32
C ILE A 10 3.55 -8.06 9.60
N THR A 11 2.94 -6.88 9.61
CA THR A 11 1.48 -6.74 9.65
C THR A 11 0.88 -6.80 8.25
N GLY A 12 -0.32 -7.38 8.13
CA GLY A 12 -0.93 -7.65 6.82
C GLY A 12 -0.28 -8.85 6.09
N ALA A 13 0.34 -9.77 6.82
CA ALA A 13 1.11 -10.89 6.28
C ALA A 13 0.26 -12.02 5.67
N SER A 14 -1.07 -11.96 5.77
CA SER A 14 -1.96 -13.02 5.25
C SER A 14 -2.07 -13.06 3.73
N SER A 15 -1.75 -11.97 3.01
CA SER A 15 -1.88 -11.89 1.55
C SER A 15 -1.01 -10.80 0.93
N GLY A 16 -1.00 -10.73 -0.41
CA GLY A 16 -0.42 -9.63 -1.18
C GLY A 16 1.02 -9.30 -0.82
N ILE A 17 1.30 -7.99 -0.67
CA ILE A 17 2.64 -7.46 -0.38
C ILE A 17 3.19 -8.02 0.95
N GLY A 18 2.33 -8.11 2.00
CA GLY A 18 2.78 -8.60 3.31
C GLY A 18 3.24 -10.06 3.24
N ARG A 19 2.46 -10.96 2.61
CA ARG A 19 2.85 -12.37 2.41
C ARG A 19 4.10 -12.49 1.53
N ALA A 20 4.17 -11.78 0.40
CA ALA A 20 5.38 -11.76 -0.44
C ALA A 20 6.62 -11.30 0.33
N THR A 21 6.48 -10.30 1.22
CA THR A 21 7.56 -9.80 2.07
C THR A 21 8.00 -10.87 3.07
N ALA A 22 7.07 -11.56 3.71
CA ALA A 22 7.38 -12.65 4.64
C ALA A 22 8.19 -13.76 3.95
N LEU A 23 7.73 -14.21 2.78
CA LEU A 23 8.41 -15.24 1.99
C LEU A 23 9.82 -14.79 1.54
N ALA A 24 9.98 -13.52 1.17
CA ALA A 24 11.28 -12.98 0.75
C ALA A 24 12.29 -12.89 1.91
N PHE A 25 11.84 -12.59 3.13
CA PHE A 25 12.68 -12.63 4.34
C PHE A 25 13.00 -14.06 4.76
N ALA A 26 12.00 -14.94 4.75
CA ALA A 26 12.15 -16.35 5.10
C ALA A 26 13.19 -17.05 4.21
N ALA A 27 13.15 -16.83 2.90
CA ALA A 27 14.14 -17.35 1.93
C ALA A 27 15.57 -16.88 2.19
N LYS A 28 15.76 -15.88 3.07
CA LYS A 28 17.09 -15.39 3.49
C LYS A 28 17.44 -15.81 4.92
N GLY A 29 16.68 -16.77 5.49
CA GLY A 29 16.90 -17.31 6.82
C GLY A 29 16.54 -16.34 7.95
N ALA A 30 15.58 -15.45 7.76
CA ALA A 30 15.05 -14.60 8.80
C ALA A 30 14.03 -15.36 9.68
N ARG A 31 13.82 -14.86 10.91
CA ARG A 31 12.71 -15.24 11.79
C ARG A 31 11.58 -14.28 11.54
N VAL A 32 10.48 -14.75 10.94
CA VAL A 32 9.36 -13.91 10.55
C VAL A 32 8.20 -14.05 11.51
N VAL A 33 7.64 -12.95 11.97
CA VAL A 33 6.44 -12.89 12.78
C VAL A 33 5.32 -12.34 11.93
N LEU A 34 4.33 -13.19 11.67
CA LEU A 34 3.24 -12.95 10.73
C LEU A 34 2.00 -12.49 11.48
N SER A 35 1.49 -11.30 11.17
CA SER A 35 0.30 -10.77 11.81
C SER A 35 -0.73 -10.28 10.79
N ALA A 36 -1.97 -10.67 11.00
CA ALA A 36 -3.20 -10.22 10.34
C ALA A 36 -4.40 -10.75 11.13
N ARG A 37 -5.62 -10.40 10.73
CA ARG A 37 -6.83 -10.86 11.43
C ARG A 37 -7.13 -12.36 11.24
N ARG A 38 -6.79 -12.96 10.07
CA ARG A 38 -7.08 -14.35 9.72
C ARG A 38 -5.95 -15.29 10.12
N LYS A 39 -6.21 -16.13 11.11
CA LYS A 39 -5.25 -17.12 11.63
C LYS A 39 -4.92 -18.20 10.59
N ASP A 40 -5.93 -18.76 9.93
CA ASP A 40 -5.78 -19.80 8.89
C ASP A 40 -4.84 -19.40 7.75
N ALA A 41 -5.01 -18.19 7.23
CA ALA A 41 -4.16 -17.64 6.17
C ALA A 41 -2.72 -17.35 6.65
N LEU A 42 -2.57 -16.94 7.91
CA LEU A 42 -1.24 -16.77 8.52
C LEU A 42 -0.53 -18.10 8.71
N GLU A 43 -1.23 -19.14 9.15
CA GLU A 43 -0.67 -20.49 9.30
C GLU A 43 -0.24 -21.08 7.95
N ALA A 44 -1.01 -20.84 6.88
CA ALA A 44 -0.60 -21.20 5.53
C ALA A 44 0.67 -20.46 5.09
N ALA A 45 0.73 -19.14 5.32
CA ALA A 45 1.92 -18.35 5.02
C ALA A 45 3.15 -18.75 5.88
N ALA A 46 2.93 -19.17 7.13
CA ALA A 46 3.99 -19.65 8.01
C ALA A 46 4.63 -20.93 7.47
N ARG A 47 3.82 -21.91 7.08
CA ARG A 47 4.34 -23.15 6.44
C ARG A 47 5.19 -22.84 5.21
N GLU A 48 4.74 -21.95 4.33
CA GLU A 48 5.53 -21.54 3.16
C GLU A 48 6.84 -20.82 3.53
N CYS A 49 6.85 -20.06 4.63
CA CYS A 49 8.06 -19.42 5.13
C CYS A 49 9.07 -20.49 5.65
N GLU A 50 8.60 -21.50 6.35
CA GLU A 50 9.41 -22.61 6.85
C GLU A 50 9.97 -23.47 5.71
N GLU A 51 9.17 -23.77 4.69
CA GLU A 51 9.60 -24.48 3.48
C GLU A 51 10.71 -23.72 2.72
N ARG A 52 10.76 -22.39 2.87
CA ARG A 52 11.81 -21.54 2.30
C ARG A 52 13.05 -21.36 3.20
N GLY A 53 13.09 -22.03 4.34
CA GLY A 53 14.23 -22.04 5.26
C GLY A 53 14.23 -20.90 6.30
N GLY A 54 13.10 -20.22 6.50
CA GLY A 54 12.88 -19.30 7.61
C GLY A 54 12.32 -20.01 8.85
N GLU A 55 12.20 -19.26 9.94
CA GLU A 55 11.43 -19.63 11.14
C GLU A 55 10.22 -18.72 11.23
N ALA A 56 9.01 -19.22 11.45
CA ALA A 56 7.79 -18.44 11.46
C ALA A 56 7.08 -18.48 12.82
N LEU A 57 6.53 -17.35 13.25
CA LEU A 57 5.62 -17.20 14.38
C LEU A 57 4.33 -16.54 13.91
N VAL A 58 3.19 -17.12 14.20
CA VAL A 58 1.87 -16.59 13.88
C VAL A 58 1.28 -15.89 15.11
N VAL A 59 0.98 -14.60 14.99
CA VAL A 59 0.30 -13.80 16.02
C VAL A 59 -0.85 -13.02 15.37
N PRO A 60 -2.09 -13.55 15.45
CA PRO A 60 -3.25 -12.84 14.91
C PRO A 60 -3.50 -11.52 15.65
N ALA A 61 -3.69 -10.43 14.91
CA ALA A 61 -4.05 -9.13 15.49
C ALA A 61 -4.83 -8.27 14.48
N ASP A 62 -5.75 -7.47 14.97
CA ASP A 62 -6.26 -6.30 14.25
C ASP A 62 -5.37 -5.10 14.60
N VAL A 63 -4.73 -4.51 13.59
CA VAL A 63 -3.81 -3.37 13.81
C VAL A 63 -4.52 -2.11 14.33
N ALA A 64 -5.84 -2.01 14.19
CA ALA A 64 -6.63 -0.93 14.75
C ALA A 64 -6.77 -1.04 16.29
N ASP A 65 -6.53 -2.22 16.85
CA ASP A 65 -6.49 -2.45 18.29
C ASP A 65 -5.04 -2.30 18.81
N TYR A 66 -4.82 -1.25 19.61
CA TYR A 66 -3.48 -0.96 20.16
C TYR A 66 -2.99 -2.08 21.09
N ALA A 67 -3.86 -2.63 21.94
CA ALA A 67 -3.49 -3.70 22.86
C ALA A 67 -3.07 -4.99 22.12
N ALA A 68 -3.75 -5.32 21.01
CA ALA A 68 -3.37 -6.45 20.17
C ALA A 68 -2.01 -6.25 19.49
N VAL A 69 -1.66 -5.01 19.12
CA VAL A 69 -0.35 -4.69 18.53
C VAL A 69 0.77 -4.70 19.59
N GLU A 70 0.50 -4.22 20.80
CA GLU A 70 1.45 -4.37 21.93
C GLU A 70 1.70 -5.84 22.26
N GLU A 71 0.65 -6.64 22.29
CA GLU A 71 0.75 -8.09 22.51
C GLU A 71 1.56 -8.80 21.43
N LEU A 72 1.40 -8.40 20.15
CA LEU A 72 2.23 -8.88 19.03
C LEU A 72 3.72 -8.60 19.28
N ALA A 73 4.07 -7.39 19.70
CA ALA A 73 5.44 -7.01 20.00
C ALA A 73 5.96 -7.80 21.22
N ARG A 74 5.15 -7.94 22.28
CA ARG A 74 5.49 -8.69 23.50
C ARG A 74 5.79 -10.16 23.19
N GLN A 75 4.91 -10.85 22.44
CA GLN A 75 5.14 -12.25 22.04
C GLN A 75 6.38 -12.40 21.17
N THR A 76 6.63 -11.44 20.25
CA THR A 76 7.84 -11.43 19.43
C THR A 76 9.10 -11.38 20.30
N VAL A 77 9.14 -10.47 21.26
CA VAL A 77 10.29 -10.31 22.17
C VAL A 77 10.42 -11.50 23.10
N GLN A 78 9.31 -12.03 23.62
CA GLN A 78 9.33 -13.24 24.45
C GLN A 78 9.91 -14.44 23.70
N ARG A 79 9.56 -14.62 22.42
CA ARG A 79 10.01 -15.76 21.60
C ARG A 79 11.44 -15.61 21.08
N TYR A 80 11.83 -14.40 20.68
CA TYR A 80 13.08 -14.16 19.93
C TYR A 80 14.04 -13.17 20.61
N GLY A 81 13.65 -12.57 21.72
CA GLY A 81 14.47 -11.64 22.51
C GLY A 81 14.61 -10.24 21.92
N ARG A 82 14.06 -9.99 20.72
CA ARG A 82 14.24 -8.70 20.03
C ARG A 82 13.29 -8.51 18.86
N ILE A 83 13.24 -7.26 18.38
CA ILE A 83 12.66 -6.86 17.08
C ILE A 83 13.75 -6.14 16.30
N ASP A 84 14.13 -6.65 15.12
CA ASP A 84 15.13 -6.02 14.25
C ASP A 84 14.48 -5.20 13.14
N VAL A 85 13.34 -5.70 12.62
CA VAL A 85 12.58 -5.05 11.55
C VAL A 85 11.10 -5.11 11.89
N TRP A 86 10.39 -4.03 11.61
CA TRP A 86 8.94 -3.98 11.65
C TRP A 86 8.40 -3.43 10.34
N VAL A 87 7.51 -4.18 9.69
CA VAL A 87 6.87 -3.78 8.44
C VAL A 87 5.39 -3.52 8.71
N ASN A 88 4.98 -2.26 8.69
CA ASN A 88 3.59 -1.86 8.66
C ASN A 88 3.06 -2.04 7.23
N GLY A 89 2.36 -3.16 6.98
CA GLY A 89 1.83 -3.56 5.67
C GLY A 89 0.32 -3.76 5.63
N ALA A 90 -0.36 -3.82 6.78
CA ALA A 90 -1.81 -3.96 6.84
C ALA A 90 -2.50 -2.72 6.25
N ALA A 91 -3.44 -2.92 5.32
CA ALA A 91 -4.22 -1.83 4.74
C ALA A 91 -5.55 -2.32 4.19
N VAL A 92 -6.53 -1.43 4.23
CA VAL A 92 -7.85 -1.60 3.61
C VAL A 92 -8.16 -0.39 2.73
N SER A 93 -9.14 -0.51 1.84
CA SER A 93 -9.56 0.58 0.96
C SER A 93 -11.07 0.69 0.87
N LEU A 94 -11.51 1.90 0.55
CA LEU A 94 -12.90 2.25 0.27
C LEU A 94 -12.95 3.01 -1.05
N PHE A 95 -13.77 2.55 -1.99
CA PHE A 95 -14.10 3.22 -3.24
C PHE A 95 -15.54 3.71 -3.20
N ALA A 96 -15.73 5.03 -3.25
CA ALA A 96 -17.04 5.67 -3.25
C ALA A 96 -16.95 7.08 -3.84
N PRO A 97 -18.02 7.63 -4.43
CA PRO A 97 -18.18 9.08 -4.53
C PRO A 97 -18.07 9.68 -3.12
N PHE A 98 -17.38 10.82 -2.98
CA PHE A 98 -17.03 11.33 -1.65
C PHE A 98 -18.23 11.52 -0.71
N GLN A 99 -19.33 12.04 -1.22
CA GLN A 99 -20.54 12.29 -0.42
C GLN A 99 -21.36 11.03 -0.11
N GLU A 100 -21.13 9.94 -0.85
CA GLU A 100 -21.84 8.67 -0.68
C GLU A 100 -21.04 7.67 0.18
N ALA A 101 -19.79 8.01 0.53
CA ALA A 101 -18.96 7.19 1.38
C ALA A 101 -19.53 7.12 2.80
N PRO A 102 -19.91 5.93 3.33
CA PRO A 102 -20.35 5.81 4.71
C PRO A 102 -19.24 6.30 5.67
N LEU A 103 -19.59 7.20 6.59
CA LEU A 103 -18.59 7.83 7.47
C LEU A 103 -17.90 6.84 8.40
N ASP A 104 -18.60 5.80 8.84
CA ASP A 104 -18.00 4.76 9.67
C ASP A 104 -16.98 3.93 8.88
N ASP A 105 -17.28 3.61 7.62
CA ASP A 105 -16.34 2.93 6.73
C ASP A 105 -15.12 3.83 6.41
N PHE A 106 -15.36 5.12 6.21
CA PHE A 106 -14.32 6.11 6.02
C PHE A 106 -13.39 6.17 7.25
N ARG A 107 -13.97 6.24 8.45
CA ARG A 107 -13.22 6.19 9.72
C ARG A 107 -12.45 4.90 9.87
N ARG A 108 -13.09 3.75 9.58
CA ARG A 108 -12.42 2.44 9.66
C ARG A 108 -11.19 2.35 8.78
N VAL A 109 -11.20 2.96 7.58
CA VAL A 109 -9.99 3.05 6.73
C VAL A 109 -8.88 3.81 7.45
N LEU A 110 -9.20 4.92 8.14
CA LEU A 110 -8.19 5.68 8.87
C LEU A 110 -7.69 4.93 10.11
N ASP A 111 -8.56 4.23 10.82
CA ASP A 111 -8.19 3.43 12.00
C ASP A 111 -7.19 2.33 11.61
N VAL A 112 -7.45 1.61 10.53
CA VAL A 112 -6.52 0.56 10.06
C VAL A 112 -5.25 1.14 9.44
N ASN A 113 -5.39 2.07 8.51
CA ASN A 113 -4.28 2.51 7.67
C ASN A 113 -3.41 3.61 8.32
N VAL A 114 -3.94 4.36 9.29
CA VAL A 114 -3.19 5.42 9.99
C VAL A 114 -2.90 4.99 11.41
N MET A 115 -3.95 4.76 12.23
CA MET A 115 -3.74 4.39 13.62
C MET A 115 -3.02 3.05 13.75
N GLY A 116 -3.33 2.06 12.92
CA GLY A 116 -2.58 0.80 12.87
C GLY A 116 -1.09 0.97 12.61
N TYR A 117 -0.69 1.95 11.81
CA TYR A 117 0.73 2.27 11.57
C TYR A 117 1.35 3.03 12.74
N VAL A 118 0.58 3.89 13.41
CA VAL A 118 1.00 4.55 14.65
C VAL A 118 1.23 3.50 15.74
N HIS A 119 0.31 2.56 15.93
CA HIS A 119 0.42 1.46 16.89
C HIS A 119 1.67 0.62 16.63
N GLY A 120 1.86 0.17 15.39
CA GLY A 120 3.04 -0.61 15.00
C GLY A 120 4.35 0.17 15.16
N ALA A 121 4.36 1.46 14.82
CA ALA A 121 5.53 2.33 15.00
C ALA A 121 5.88 2.50 16.49
N ARG A 122 4.90 2.72 17.36
CA ARG A 122 5.11 2.82 18.82
C ARG A 122 5.69 1.54 19.37
N ALA A 123 5.04 0.40 19.09
CA ALA A 123 5.50 -0.91 19.55
C ALA A 123 6.91 -1.25 19.07
N ALA A 124 7.22 -1.00 17.79
CA ALA A 124 8.53 -1.27 17.22
C ALA A 124 9.63 -0.35 17.79
N LEU A 125 9.37 0.97 17.81
CA LEU A 125 10.37 1.97 18.21
C LEU A 125 10.72 1.86 19.67
N GLU A 126 9.82 1.44 20.56
CA GLU A 126 10.11 1.18 21.95
C GLU A 126 11.30 0.21 22.11
N HIS A 127 11.27 -0.91 21.39
CA HIS A 127 12.34 -1.91 21.45
C HIS A 127 13.58 -1.51 20.65
N MET A 128 13.41 -0.89 19.47
CA MET A 128 14.52 -0.49 18.61
C MET A 128 15.37 0.63 19.23
N ARG A 129 14.73 1.60 19.90
CA ARG A 129 15.44 2.71 20.59
C ARG A 129 16.28 2.21 21.77
N ARG A 130 15.73 1.31 22.61
CA ARG A 130 16.49 0.68 23.72
C ARG A 130 17.72 -0.09 23.22
N ARG A 131 17.63 -0.70 22.04
CA ARG A 131 18.73 -1.45 21.43
C ARG A 131 19.69 -0.59 20.61
N GLY A 132 19.33 0.67 20.33
CA GLY A 132 20.08 1.58 19.49
C GLY A 132 20.09 1.19 18.00
N ARG A 133 19.28 0.21 17.54
CA ARG A 133 19.22 -0.25 16.15
C ARG A 133 17.90 -0.90 15.78
N GLY A 134 17.47 -0.68 14.53
CA GLY A 134 16.27 -1.30 13.96
C GLY A 134 15.84 -0.60 12.67
N VAL A 135 14.94 -1.25 11.93
CA VAL A 135 14.36 -0.69 10.69
C VAL A 135 12.85 -0.81 10.75
N LEU A 136 12.17 0.34 10.78
CA LEU A 136 10.72 0.45 10.62
C LEU A 136 10.43 0.74 9.15
N VAL A 137 9.61 -0.09 8.51
CA VAL A 137 9.17 0.10 7.11
C VAL A 137 7.68 0.36 7.08
N ASN A 138 7.27 1.50 6.53
CA ASN A 138 5.87 1.86 6.32
C ASN A 138 5.51 1.68 4.84
N VAL A 139 4.53 0.82 4.55
CA VAL A 139 4.01 0.64 3.19
C VAL A 139 2.93 1.69 2.91
N SER A 140 3.34 2.79 2.28
CA SER A 140 2.46 3.84 1.77
C SER A 140 1.92 3.48 0.38
N SER A 141 1.77 4.45 -0.51
CA SER A 141 1.29 4.28 -1.89
C SER A 141 1.75 5.45 -2.76
N LEU A 142 1.79 5.24 -4.07
CA LEU A 142 1.92 6.32 -5.04
C LEU A 142 0.78 7.36 -4.91
N THR A 143 -0.39 6.94 -4.45
CA THR A 143 -1.54 7.84 -4.24
C THR A 143 -1.31 8.89 -3.16
N ALA A 144 -0.32 8.73 -2.29
CA ALA A 144 0.13 9.77 -1.37
C ALA A 144 0.81 10.95 -2.09
N LEU A 145 1.35 10.73 -3.29
CA LEU A 145 2.03 11.72 -4.11
C LEU A 145 1.15 12.23 -5.26
N ALA A 146 0.31 11.36 -5.81
CA ALA A 146 -0.63 11.64 -6.88
C ALA A 146 -2.03 11.20 -6.44
N PRO A 147 -2.78 12.06 -5.74
CA PRO A 147 -4.14 11.77 -5.29
C PRO A 147 -5.06 11.35 -6.43
N GLN A 148 -6.02 10.49 -6.12
CA GLN A 148 -6.99 10.00 -7.09
C GLN A 148 -8.43 10.13 -6.54
N PRO A 149 -9.45 10.31 -7.39
CA PRO A 149 -10.85 10.35 -6.98
C PRO A 149 -11.35 8.96 -6.54
N TYR A 150 -12.51 8.93 -5.93
CA TYR A 150 -13.25 7.75 -5.47
C TYR A 150 -12.59 6.93 -4.37
N SER A 151 -11.37 7.21 -3.94
CA SER A 151 -10.68 6.52 -2.84
C SER A 151 -10.11 7.49 -1.80
N THR A 152 -10.86 8.53 -1.47
CA THR A 152 -10.39 9.67 -0.65
C THR A 152 -9.84 9.23 0.71
N ALA A 153 -10.53 8.33 1.43
CA ALA A 153 -10.07 7.82 2.73
C ALA A 153 -8.70 7.13 2.61
N TYR A 154 -8.53 6.31 1.57
CA TYR A 154 -7.26 5.63 1.31
C TYR A 154 -6.14 6.62 0.95
N VAL A 155 -6.41 7.57 0.05
CA VAL A 155 -5.45 8.63 -0.33
C VAL A 155 -4.99 9.41 0.89
N MET A 156 -5.93 9.91 1.71
CA MET A 156 -5.63 10.62 2.95
C MET A 156 -4.78 9.76 3.89
N SER A 157 -5.13 8.48 4.05
CA SER A 157 -4.40 7.58 4.93
C SER A 157 -2.94 7.37 4.48
N LYS A 158 -2.69 7.23 3.17
CA LYS A 158 -1.34 7.00 2.64
C LYS A 158 -0.49 8.27 2.65
N ALA A 159 -1.09 9.45 2.50
CA ALA A 159 -0.44 10.73 2.74
C ALA A 159 -0.03 10.88 4.22
N ALA A 160 -0.93 10.56 5.16
CA ALA A 160 -0.65 10.56 6.59
C ALA A 160 0.50 9.60 6.97
N VAL A 161 0.54 8.38 6.40
CA VAL A 161 1.64 7.42 6.60
C VAL A 161 2.98 7.97 6.10
N THR A 162 2.98 8.70 4.99
CA THR A 162 4.21 9.31 4.46
C THR A 162 4.69 10.42 5.41
N ALA A 163 3.78 11.27 5.89
CA ALA A 163 4.08 12.31 6.87
C ALA A 163 4.56 11.72 8.21
N LEU A 164 3.93 10.65 8.70
CA LEU A 164 4.37 9.92 9.90
C LEU A 164 5.83 9.47 9.77
N GLY A 165 6.19 8.86 8.63
CA GLY A 165 7.57 8.42 8.39
C GLY A 165 8.57 9.58 8.43
N ALA A 166 8.23 10.73 7.82
CA ALA A 166 9.08 11.93 7.82
C ALA A 166 9.25 12.52 9.22
N SER A 167 8.16 12.62 9.98
CA SER A 167 8.18 13.14 11.37
C SER A 167 9.02 12.25 12.29
N LEU A 168 8.84 10.92 12.24
CA LEU A 168 9.62 9.98 13.05
C LEU A 168 11.12 10.02 12.72
N ARG A 169 11.51 10.17 11.46
CA ARG A 169 12.92 10.34 11.08
C ARG A 169 13.55 11.59 11.68
N GLN A 170 12.81 12.71 11.72
CA GLN A 170 13.28 13.95 12.29
C GLN A 170 13.45 13.80 13.81
N GLN A 171 12.46 13.25 14.50
CA GLN A 171 12.50 13.02 15.94
C GLN A 171 13.66 12.11 16.34
N LEU A 172 13.83 10.94 15.70
CA LEU A 172 14.94 10.01 15.97
C LEU A 172 16.31 10.65 15.75
N ARG A 173 16.44 11.57 14.79
CA ARG A 173 17.67 12.34 14.56
C ARG A 173 17.96 13.30 15.72
N LEU A 174 16.95 14.04 16.19
CA LEU A 174 17.08 14.96 17.31
C LEU A 174 17.41 14.23 18.61
N GLU A 175 16.84 13.04 18.80
CA GLU A 175 17.08 12.18 19.96
C GLU A 175 18.39 11.37 19.87
N GLY A 176 19.15 11.49 18.79
CA GLY A 176 20.44 10.82 18.61
C GLY A 176 20.38 9.33 18.28
N HIS A 177 19.24 8.78 17.90
CA HIS A 177 19.05 7.36 17.55
C HIS A 177 19.53 7.02 16.15
N LYS A 178 20.85 7.20 15.86
CA LYS A 178 21.45 7.04 14.53
C LYS A 178 21.31 5.65 13.92
N GLY A 179 21.18 4.60 14.74
CA GLY A 179 21.03 3.21 14.28
C GLY A 179 19.59 2.74 14.06
N VAL A 180 18.59 3.61 14.30
CA VAL A 180 17.18 3.32 14.07
C VAL A 180 16.71 4.07 12.82
N HIS A 181 16.25 3.30 11.82
CA HIS A 181 15.85 3.84 10.53
C HIS A 181 14.36 3.70 10.29
N VAL A 182 13.74 4.71 9.69
CA VAL A 182 12.33 4.68 9.25
C VAL A 182 12.29 4.88 7.74
N CYS A 183 11.80 3.87 7.03
CA CYS A 183 11.70 3.84 5.58
C CYS A 183 10.23 3.88 5.16
N THR A 184 9.89 4.65 4.14
CA THR A 184 8.55 4.68 3.54
C THR A 184 8.62 4.16 2.12
N VAL A 185 7.86 3.09 1.84
CA VAL A 185 7.78 2.49 0.50
C VAL A 185 6.48 2.96 -0.15
N GLN A 186 6.56 3.45 -1.38
CA GLN A 186 5.44 4.00 -2.16
C GLN A 186 5.25 3.17 -3.44
N PRO A 187 4.51 2.04 -3.38
CA PRO A 187 4.23 1.22 -4.54
C PRO A 187 3.28 1.92 -5.53
N ALA A 188 3.47 1.65 -6.83
CA ALA A 188 2.43 1.83 -7.85
C ALA A 188 1.32 0.79 -7.67
N THR A 189 0.53 0.53 -8.71
CA THR A 189 -0.48 -0.55 -8.70
C THR A 189 0.20 -1.91 -8.65
N ILE A 190 -0.10 -2.70 -7.63
CA ILE A 190 0.48 -4.03 -7.40
C ILE A 190 -0.57 -5.12 -7.58
N ASP A 191 -0.17 -6.25 -8.18
CA ASP A 191 -0.99 -7.43 -8.40
C ASP A 191 -1.28 -8.18 -7.09
N THR A 192 -2.26 -7.70 -6.34
CA THR A 192 -2.67 -8.29 -5.07
C THR A 192 -4.19 -8.42 -5.00
N PRO A 193 -4.73 -9.25 -4.09
CA PRO A 193 -6.17 -9.34 -3.86
C PRO A 193 -6.83 -8.06 -3.29
N PHE A 194 -6.05 -7.01 -3.07
CA PHE A 194 -6.48 -5.76 -2.45
C PHE A 194 -7.72 -5.12 -3.11
N PHE A 195 -7.76 -5.09 -4.44
CA PHE A 195 -8.86 -4.47 -5.19
C PHE A 195 -10.15 -5.27 -5.14
N GLN A 196 -10.05 -6.61 -5.04
CA GLN A 196 -11.19 -7.51 -4.93
C GLN A 196 -11.85 -7.44 -3.54
N HIS A 197 -11.06 -7.09 -2.53
CA HIS A 197 -11.49 -7.05 -1.14
C HIS A 197 -11.87 -5.65 -0.65
N ALA A 198 -11.68 -4.61 -1.46
CA ALA A 198 -11.97 -3.23 -1.08
C ALA A 198 -13.47 -3.02 -0.87
N ALA A 199 -13.82 -2.16 0.09
CA ALA A 199 -15.17 -1.63 0.18
C ALA A 199 -15.48 -0.82 -1.08
N ASN A 200 -16.70 -0.98 -1.60
CA ASN A 200 -17.06 -0.39 -2.88
C ASN A 200 -18.52 0.08 -2.89
N TYR A 201 -18.73 1.36 -3.11
CA TYR A 201 -20.03 2.03 -3.22
C TYR A 201 -20.16 2.78 -4.54
N THR A 202 -19.31 2.49 -5.54
CA THR A 202 -19.31 3.17 -6.83
C THR A 202 -20.34 2.61 -7.82
N GLY A 203 -20.98 1.49 -7.51
CA GLY A 203 -21.84 0.75 -8.44
C GLY A 203 -21.08 0.05 -9.58
N ARG A 204 -19.73 0.16 -9.63
CA ARG A 204 -18.86 -0.35 -10.71
C ARG A 204 -17.75 -1.22 -10.11
N GLN A 205 -17.40 -2.31 -10.79
CA GLN A 205 -16.32 -3.18 -10.31
C GLN A 205 -14.97 -2.44 -10.28
N VAL A 206 -14.29 -2.52 -9.13
CA VAL A 206 -12.93 -1.99 -8.97
C VAL A 206 -11.93 -2.95 -9.60
N VAL A 207 -11.06 -2.43 -10.46
CA VAL A 207 -10.01 -3.20 -11.16
C VAL A 207 -8.64 -2.55 -10.96
N ALA A 208 -7.57 -3.35 -11.00
CA ALA A 208 -6.23 -2.82 -10.87
C ALA A 208 -5.86 -1.92 -12.07
N MET A 209 -5.57 -0.64 -11.81
CA MET A 209 -5.20 0.33 -12.84
C MET A 209 -3.80 0.04 -13.39
N PRO A 210 -3.62 -0.10 -14.71
CA PRO A 210 -2.29 -0.35 -15.31
C PRO A 210 -1.36 0.87 -15.18
N PRO A 211 -0.04 0.64 -15.14
CA PRO A 211 0.66 -0.65 -15.16
C PRO A 211 0.63 -1.37 -13.83
N VAL A 212 0.43 -2.68 -13.86
CA VAL A 212 0.40 -3.52 -12.66
C VAL A 212 1.75 -4.22 -12.50
N TYR A 213 2.33 -4.15 -11.30
CA TYR A 213 3.60 -4.78 -10.95
C TYR A 213 3.41 -5.92 -9.96
N SER A 214 4.39 -6.84 -9.91
CA SER A 214 4.31 -7.97 -8.98
C SER A 214 4.57 -7.56 -7.52
N PRO A 215 3.95 -8.27 -6.55
CA PRO A 215 4.20 -8.07 -5.12
C PRO A 215 5.65 -8.31 -4.71
N GLU A 216 6.33 -9.26 -5.36
CA GLU A 216 7.73 -9.60 -5.10
C GLU A 216 8.64 -8.39 -5.30
N ARG A 217 8.36 -7.53 -6.28
CA ARG A 217 9.14 -6.29 -6.49
C ARG A 217 9.10 -5.36 -5.28
N VAL A 218 7.97 -5.30 -4.59
CA VAL A 218 7.84 -4.52 -3.35
C VAL A 218 8.56 -5.22 -2.21
N ALA A 219 8.39 -6.54 -2.08
CA ALA A 219 9.08 -7.37 -1.10
C ALA A 219 10.60 -7.26 -1.21
N ASP A 220 11.16 -7.38 -2.41
CA ASP A 220 12.60 -7.22 -2.66
C ASP A 220 13.10 -5.82 -2.29
N THR A 221 12.28 -4.79 -2.57
CA THR A 221 12.60 -3.41 -2.16
C THR A 221 12.65 -3.29 -0.63
N ILE A 222 11.68 -3.86 0.09
CA ILE A 222 11.65 -3.87 1.57
C ILE A 222 12.87 -4.60 2.13
N VAL A 223 13.20 -5.78 1.58
CA VAL A 223 14.39 -6.55 1.97
C VAL A 223 15.68 -5.76 1.73
N ARG A 224 15.78 -5.02 0.62
CA ARG A 224 16.93 -4.15 0.33
C ARG A 224 17.03 -3.01 1.35
N LEU A 225 15.91 -2.37 1.71
CA LEU A 225 15.89 -1.28 2.68
C LEU A 225 16.36 -1.69 4.08
N VAL A 226 16.27 -2.96 4.45
CA VAL A 226 16.85 -3.46 5.70
C VAL A 226 18.37 -3.49 5.67
N ARG A 227 18.97 -3.70 4.49
CA ARG A 227 20.44 -3.67 4.29
C ARG A 227 20.96 -2.26 4.12
N ASP A 228 20.25 -1.49 3.31
CA ASP A 228 20.61 -0.15 2.87
C ASP A 228 19.36 0.77 3.04
N PRO A 229 19.17 1.36 4.23
CA PRO A 229 18.00 2.16 4.53
C PRO A 229 17.94 3.45 3.73
N GLU A 230 16.84 3.66 3.03
CA GLU A 230 16.51 4.92 2.36
C GLU A 230 15.22 5.53 2.96
N PRO A 231 15.15 6.86 3.14
CA PRO A 231 13.98 7.51 3.73
C PRO A 231 12.67 7.21 3.01
N GLU A 232 12.68 7.29 1.67
CA GLU A 232 11.49 7.09 0.82
C GLU A 232 11.85 6.46 -0.51
N VAL A 233 11.16 5.39 -0.87
CA VAL A 233 11.38 4.67 -2.14
C VAL A 233 10.07 4.44 -2.87
N THR A 234 9.99 4.88 -4.12
CA THR A 234 8.89 4.55 -5.03
C THR A 234 9.19 3.26 -5.78
N VAL A 235 8.21 2.33 -5.81
CA VAL A 235 8.35 1.04 -6.48
C VAL A 235 7.56 1.01 -7.78
N GLY A 236 8.26 0.76 -8.86
CA GLY A 236 7.75 0.73 -10.23
C GLY A 236 8.23 1.94 -11.05
N PRO A 237 8.60 1.73 -12.34
CA PRO A 237 9.05 2.81 -13.21
C PRO A 237 8.01 3.92 -13.38
N SER A 238 6.72 3.57 -13.51
CA SER A 238 5.64 4.55 -13.60
C SER A 238 5.52 5.41 -12.34
N ALA A 239 5.73 4.83 -11.15
CA ALA A 239 5.69 5.58 -9.90
C ALA A 239 6.78 6.66 -9.84
N ARG A 240 7.99 6.33 -10.32
CA ARG A 240 9.09 7.30 -10.39
C ARG A 240 8.79 8.44 -11.36
N ALA A 241 8.21 8.12 -12.51
CA ALA A 241 7.81 9.13 -13.49
C ALA A 241 6.70 10.05 -12.93
N VAL A 242 5.66 9.46 -12.31
CA VAL A 242 4.57 10.24 -11.68
C VAL A 242 5.12 11.12 -10.56
N ARG A 243 6.00 10.61 -9.69
CA ARG A 243 6.65 11.40 -8.63
C ARG A 243 7.41 12.61 -9.20
N ALA A 244 8.14 12.42 -10.29
CA ALA A 244 8.86 13.52 -10.95
C ALA A 244 7.90 14.54 -11.54
N LEU A 245 6.84 14.08 -12.25
CA LEU A 245 5.83 14.96 -12.85
C LEU A 245 5.04 15.74 -11.80
N THR A 246 4.65 15.12 -10.69
CA THR A 246 3.93 15.80 -9.59
C THR A 246 4.76 16.93 -8.98
N ARG A 247 6.08 16.76 -8.88
CA ARG A 247 6.98 17.84 -8.44
C ARG A 247 7.06 19.01 -9.42
N MET A 248 6.86 18.76 -10.70
CA MET A 248 6.92 19.78 -11.74
C MET A 248 5.56 20.48 -11.93
N ASN A 249 4.48 19.72 -11.97
CA ASN A 249 3.12 20.23 -12.17
C ASN A 249 2.07 19.28 -11.58
N ALA A 250 1.72 19.50 -10.30
CA ALA A 250 0.73 18.70 -9.59
C ALA A 250 -0.66 18.75 -10.24
N GLN A 251 -1.10 19.94 -10.69
CA GLN A 251 -2.43 20.12 -11.30
C GLN A 251 -2.60 19.32 -12.60
N ALA A 252 -1.54 19.24 -13.42
CA ALA A 252 -1.58 18.44 -14.63
C ALA A 252 -1.71 16.95 -14.30
N VAL A 253 -0.99 16.48 -13.25
CA VAL A 253 -1.10 15.09 -12.79
C VAL A 253 -2.51 14.81 -12.26
N GLU A 254 -3.11 15.70 -11.48
CA GLU A 254 -4.49 15.56 -10.97
C GLU A 254 -5.50 15.40 -12.10
N LYS A 255 -5.43 16.25 -13.13
CA LYS A 255 -6.33 16.16 -14.31
C LYS A 255 -6.19 14.82 -15.05
N VAL A 256 -4.96 14.31 -15.18
CA VAL A 256 -4.69 13.01 -15.80
C VAL A 256 -5.20 11.87 -14.93
N MET A 257 -4.92 11.91 -13.62
CA MET A 257 -5.36 10.89 -12.68
C MET A 257 -6.89 10.80 -12.61
N ALA A 258 -7.60 11.93 -12.55
CA ALA A 258 -9.07 11.94 -12.54
C ALA A 258 -9.66 11.19 -13.74
N ARG A 259 -9.14 11.44 -14.95
CA ARG A 259 -9.60 10.79 -16.18
C ARG A 259 -9.20 9.30 -16.24
N GLN A 260 -8.00 8.96 -15.77
CA GLN A 260 -7.51 7.58 -15.81
C GLN A 260 -8.24 6.68 -14.81
N VAL A 261 -8.52 7.18 -13.61
CA VAL A 261 -9.25 6.42 -12.59
C VAL A 261 -10.66 6.09 -13.07
N ASP A 262 -11.40 7.06 -13.60
CA ASP A 262 -12.74 6.82 -14.14
C ASP A 262 -12.74 5.81 -15.30
N LYS A 263 -11.70 5.83 -16.15
CA LYS A 263 -11.65 4.98 -17.35
C LYS A 263 -11.03 3.60 -17.12
N ALA A 264 -10.10 3.48 -16.18
CA ALA A 264 -9.24 2.29 -16.08
C ALA A 264 -9.23 1.63 -14.68
N HIS A 265 -9.74 2.30 -13.65
CA HIS A 265 -9.81 1.76 -12.30
C HIS A 265 -11.21 1.31 -11.90
N LEU A 266 -12.24 1.90 -12.53
CA LEU A 266 -13.64 1.49 -12.38
C LEU A 266 -14.13 0.90 -13.70
N SER A 267 -14.56 -0.37 -13.69
CA SER A 267 -15.08 -1.04 -14.88
C SER A 267 -16.32 -0.30 -15.42
N ARG A 268 -16.40 -0.15 -16.72
CA ARG A 268 -17.58 0.42 -17.39
C ARG A 268 -18.59 -0.66 -17.81
N GLN A 269 -18.17 -1.92 -17.79
CA GLN A 269 -18.95 -3.05 -18.29
C GLN A 269 -19.50 -3.89 -17.14
N ASP A 270 -18.79 -3.92 -16.00
CA ASP A 270 -19.14 -4.80 -14.90
C ASP A 270 -19.71 -3.97 -13.74
N PRO A 271 -21.03 -4.06 -13.46
CA PRO A 271 -21.60 -3.48 -12.26
C PRO A 271 -21.13 -4.23 -11.02
N ALA A 272 -21.12 -3.56 -9.87
CA ALA A 272 -20.84 -4.18 -8.59
C ALA A 272 -21.79 -3.66 -7.52
N PRO A 273 -22.32 -4.55 -6.66
CA PRO A 273 -23.16 -4.13 -5.55
C PRO A 273 -22.35 -3.33 -4.52
N ALA A 274 -23.03 -2.49 -3.76
CA ALA A 274 -22.47 -1.82 -2.61
C ALA A 274 -22.05 -2.84 -1.56
N MET A 275 -20.82 -2.74 -1.05
CA MET A 275 -20.28 -3.66 -0.05
C MET A 275 -19.18 -3.01 0.79
N SER A 276 -19.14 -3.36 2.09
CA SER A 276 -18.08 -2.93 3.00
C SER A 276 -16.75 -3.70 2.84
N GLY A 277 -16.72 -4.69 1.95
CA GLY A 277 -15.51 -5.47 1.68
C GLY A 277 -14.89 -6.08 2.94
N ASN A 278 -13.57 -5.93 3.09
CA ASN A 278 -12.82 -6.45 4.23
C ASN A 278 -12.56 -5.43 5.35
N LEU A 279 -13.33 -4.35 5.42
CA LEU A 279 -13.13 -3.31 6.43
C LEU A 279 -13.24 -3.87 7.85
N TYR A 280 -14.31 -4.59 8.14
CA TYR A 280 -14.63 -5.12 9.47
C TYR A 280 -14.30 -6.61 9.58
N THR A 281 -14.81 -7.39 8.65
CA THR A 281 -14.61 -8.84 8.61
C THR A 281 -13.60 -9.19 7.52
N PRO A 282 -12.59 -10.02 7.80
CA PRO A 282 -11.66 -10.48 6.78
C PRO A 282 -12.40 -11.19 5.65
N SER A 283 -12.05 -10.93 4.39
CA SER A 283 -12.64 -11.63 3.26
C SER A 283 -12.36 -13.13 3.34
N ALA A 284 -13.37 -13.95 3.06
CA ALA A 284 -13.18 -15.38 2.81
C ALA A 284 -12.32 -15.58 1.55
N GLY A 285 -11.62 -16.70 1.47
CA GLY A 285 -10.80 -17.05 0.30
C GLY A 285 -9.32 -17.14 0.59
N SER A 286 -8.55 -17.40 -0.44
CA SER A 286 -7.11 -17.65 -0.33
C SER A 286 -6.37 -16.41 0.18
N GLY A 287 -5.40 -16.63 1.03
CA GLY A 287 -4.43 -15.61 1.40
C GLY A 287 -3.38 -15.38 0.30
N ASP A 288 -3.76 -15.39 -0.98
CA ASP A 288 -2.84 -15.38 -2.10
C ASP A 288 -1.95 -14.13 -2.14
N VAL A 289 -0.75 -14.31 -2.67
CA VAL A 289 0.18 -13.22 -2.95
C VAL A 289 -0.35 -12.37 -4.11
N HIS A 290 -0.88 -13.03 -5.15
CA HIS A 290 -1.32 -12.41 -6.40
C HIS A 290 -2.84 -12.23 -6.45
N GLY A 291 -3.30 -11.15 -7.09
CA GLY A 291 -4.70 -10.88 -7.38
C GLY A 291 -5.15 -11.27 -8.79
N GLY A 292 -4.24 -11.82 -9.60
CA GLY A 292 -4.54 -12.20 -10.98
C GLY A 292 -4.62 -11.03 -11.97
N TRP A 293 -4.11 -9.84 -11.58
CA TRP A 293 -4.13 -8.64 -12.42
C TRP A 293 -2.95 -8.57 -13.39
N HIS A 294 -1.85 -9.30 -13.11
CA HIS A 294 -0.60 -9.31 -13.86
C HIS A 294 -0.54 -10.52 -14.78
N GLY A 295 -0.60 -10.32 -16.10
CA GLY A 295 -0.48 -11.42 -17.08
C GLY A 295 0.00 -10.93 -18.44
N ARG A 296 0.76 -11.78 -19.20
CA ARG A 296 1.39 -11.40 -20.45
C ARG A 296 0.40 -10.80 -21.48
N ARG A 297 -0.79 -11.39 -21.65
CA ARG A 297 -1.82 -10.90 -22.60
C ARG A 297 -2.51 -9.63 -22.09
N ARG A 298 -2.82 -9.54 -20.79
CA ARG A 298 -3.39 -8.33 -20.17
C ARG A 298 -2.38 -7.20 -20.13
N THR A 299 -1.09 -7.49 -19.91
CA THR A 299 -0.01 -6.49 -19.84
C THR A 299 0.30 -5.89 -21.23
N ALA A 300 0.23 -6.65 -22.32
CA ALA A 300 0.49 -6.15 -23.67
C ALA A 300 -0.59 -5.14 -24.14
N GLY A 301 -1.87 -5.48 -24.01
CA GLY A 301 -2.97 -4.56 -24.35
C GLY A 301 -2.97 -3.29 -23.48
N ARG A 302 -2.61 -3.41 -22.19
CA ARG A 302 -2.53 -2.30 -21.25
C ARG A 302 -1.28 -1.44 -21.45
N ARG A 303 -0.15 -2.00 -21.92
CA ARG A 303 1.03 -1.23 -22.33
C ARG A 303 0.76 -0.38 -23.58
N LEU A 304 0.06 -0.92 -24.56
CA LEU A 304 -0.39 -0.18 -25.75
C LEU A 304 -1.29 1.00 -25.38
N ALA A 305 -2.26 0.80 -24.47
CA ALA A 305 -3.14 1.86 -24.00
C ALA A 305 -2.38 2.96 -23.24
N MET A 306 -1.31 2.62 -22.49
CA MET A 306 -0.48 3.61 -21.79
C MET A 306 0.46 4.37 -22.71
N VAL A 307 1.05 3.71 -23.70
CA VAL A 307 1.87 4.39 -24.72
C VAL A 307 1.01 5.40 -25.48
N ALA A 308 -0.23 5.03 -25.80
CA ALA A 308 -1.20 5.94 -26.42
C ALA A 308 -1.59 7.12 -25.49
N ALA A 309 -1.77 6.86 -24.17
CA ALA A 309 -2.09 7.90 -23.20
C ALA A 309 -0.89 8.83 -22.91
N ALA A 310 0.32 8.27 -22.86
CA ALA A 310 1.55 9.07 -22.70
C ALA A 310 1.87 9.91 -23.95
N ALA A 311 1.67 9.33 -25.15
CA ALA A 311 1.81 10.07 -26.41
C ALA A 311 0.75 11.17 -26.56
N GLY A 312 -0.50 10.92 -26.15
CA GLY A 312 -1.55 11.94 -26.08
C GLY A 312 -1.26 13.04 -25.06
N GLY A 313 -0.69 12.70 -23.90
CA GLY A 313 -0.28 13.66 -22.87
C GLY A 313 0.88 14.57 -23.31
N THR A 314 1.87 14.01 -24.02
CA THR A 314 2.98 14.80 -24.62
C THR A 314 2.52 15.68 -25.77
N ALA A 315 1.61 15.19 -26.62
CA ALA A 315 1.02 15.99 -27.69
C ALA A 315 0.20 17.17 -27.15
N LEU A 316 -0.58 16.96 -26.07
CA LEU A 316 -1.32 18.03 -25.37
C LEU A 316 -0.39 19.04 -24.70
N ALA A 317 0.72 18.61 -24.10
CA ALA A 317 1.71 19.49 -23.48
C ALA A 317 2.45 20.34 -24.53
N VAL A 318 2.73 19.77 -25.70
CA VAL A 318 3.34 20.48 -26.83
C VAL A 318 2.34 21.44 -27.48
N ALA A 319 1.07 21.06 -27.65
CA ALA A 319 0.00 21.91 -28.19
C ALA A 319 -0.32 23.07 -27.24
N ALA A 320 -0.34 22.84 -25.92
CA ALA A 320 -0.51 23.90 -24.91
C ALA A 320 0.64 24.91 -24.92
N ARG A 321 1.88 24.48 -25.18
CA ARG A 321 3.04 25.37 -25.32
C ARG A 321 3.02 26.17 -26.61
N ARG A 322 2.32 25.72 -27.65
CA ARG A 322 2.22 26.37 -28.97
C ARG A 322 0.96 27.22 -29.14
N GLY A 323 0.15 27.40 -28.11
CA GLY A 323 -1.04 28.29 -28.18
C GLY A 323 -2.16 27.78 -29.09
N ALA A 324 -2.15 26.48 -29.47
CA ALA A 324 -3.07 25.92 -30.45
C ALA A 324 -4.15 25.03 -29.76
N LEU A 325 -4.86 25.57 -28.73
CA LEU A 325 -6.04 24.92 -28.18
C LEU A 325 -7.27 25.82 -28.45
N PRO A 326 -8.33 25.30 -29.11
CA PRO A 326 -9.60 26.00 -29.17
C PRO A 326 -10.22 26.07 -27.76
N SER A 327 -10.86 27.20 -27.45
CA SER A 327 -11.58 27.42 -26.20
C SER A 327 -12.69 26.35 -26.04
N PRO A 328 -12.93 25.83 -24.84
CA PRO A 328 -13.97 24.86 -24.62
C PRO A 328 -15.34 25.57 -24.63
N ASP A 329 -16.11 25.33 -25.68
CA ASP A 329 -17.52 25.70 -25.73
C ASP A 329 -18.26 24.96 -24.63
N GLY A 330 -19.01 25.73 -23.84
CA GLY A 330 -19.76 25.24 -22.68
C GLY A 330 -20.80 24.19 -23.04
N ARG A 331 -20.64 23.02 -22.51
CA ARG A 331 -21.71 22.08 -22.28
C ARG A 331 -21.75 21.74 -20.79
N GLU A 332 -22.73 22.29 -20.11
CA GLU A 332 -23.09 21.90 -18.76
C GLU A 332 -23.48 20.42 -18.75
N LEU A 333 -22.78 19.64 -17.96
CA LEU A 333 -23.14 18.26 -17.62
C LEU A 333 -24.32 18.32 -16.63
N SER A 334 -25.54 18.16 -17.14
CA SER A 334 -26.73 17.99 -16.30
C SER A 334 -26.74 16.58 -15.71
N TRP A 335 -26.69 16.50 -14.39
CA TRP A 335 -26.91 15.27 -13.63
C TRP A 335 -28.42 15.03 -13.45
N PRO A 336 -28.94 13.80 -13.59
CA PRO A 336 -30.31 13.50 -13.23
C PRO A 336 -30.45 13.57 -11.69
N ARG A 337 -31.29 14.46 -11.21
CA ARG A 337 -31.75 14.49 -9.81
C ARG A 337 -32.74 13.34 -9.63
N THR A 338 -32.36 12.34 -8.86
CA THR A 338 -33.30 11.35 -8.32
C THR A 338 -34.06 11.96 -7.17
N ARG A 339 -35.38 11.82 -7.24
CA ARG A 339 -36.32 12.13 -6.15
C ARG A 339 -36.23 11.07 -5.06
#